data_bb3c646be18d8627e8102a605b7cd5ea
#
_entry.id   bb3c646be18d8627e8102a605b7cd5ea
#
_cell.length_a   1.000
_cell.length_b   1.000
_cell.length_c   1.000
_cell.angle_alpha   90.00
_cell.angle_beta   90.00
_cell.angle_gamma   90.00
#
_symmetry.space_group_name_H-M   'P 1'
#
loop_
_entity.id
_entity.type
_entity.pdbx_description
1 polymer ?
#
loop_
_entity_poly.entity_id
_entity_poly.type
_entity_poly.pdbx_seq_one_letter_code
_entity_poly.pdbx_strand_id
1 'polypeptide(L)'
;MGILNNIFGKKNEKPENKGQHILSMPMFKGDRGYSLDKVIQDLKSYWGLKVDEIEGDDNTATFKIDEELVALALMPAPIPSAEFESIYNYSYLWKDAEKEIQEHTQHAIVSLLGLGSNTSAVERYSLLSKLNASILRTCETAIGIYQGASTLLLPKNLYIDFTDLLLDEDDILPIQLWVYIGIINSDEKSSVYTYGMKEFGKSEIEIIDANMKGSELYDFLLPVLDYVLQQDVTLQHGETIGFTEEQKIKITESKAVFLDGNSLKLEL
;
A
#
# COMPACT_ATOMS: atom_id res chain seq x y z
N MET A 1 49.31 18.88 16.44
CA MET A 1 47.96 19.50 16.54
C MET A 1 47.28 19.22 15.22
N GLY A 2 46.29 18.40 15.07
CA GLY A 2 45.23 17.85 15.79
C GLY A 2 44.67 16.63 15.06
N ILE A 3 44.67 15.52 15.73
CA ILE A 3 44.13 14.22 15.28
C ILE A 3 42.98 13.89 16.24
N LEU A 4 41.89 14.67 16.27
CA LEU A 4 40.76 14.41 17.18
C LEU A 4 39.37 14.77 16.60
N ASN A 5 39.21 14.87 15.28
CA ASN A 5 37.92 15.21 14.69
C ASN A 5 37.24 14.10 13.85
N ASN A 6 37.59 12.82 14.05
CA ASN A 6 37.03 11.72 13.27
C ASN A 6 36.33 10.63 14.10
N ILE A 7 35.80 10.94 15.31
CA ILE A 7 35.17 9.92 16.18
C ILE A 7 33.72 10.32 16.54
N PHE A 8 33.08 11.25 15.86
CA PHE A 8 31.62 11.42 16.00
C PHE A 8 30.98 11.00 14.69
N GLY A 9 30.40 9.80 14.75
CA GLY A 9 29.67 9.20 13.65
C GLY A 9 28.67 10.19 13.05
N LYS A 10 28.62 10.23 11.73
CA LYS A 10 27.50 10.79 11.01
C LYS A 10 26.24 10.16 11.60
N LYS A 11 25.42 10.95 12.31
CA LYS A 11 24.02 10.62 12.48
C LYS A 11 23.47 10.38 11.07
N ASN A 12 23.09 9.16 10.78
CA ASN A 12 22.21 8.89 9.64
C ASN A 12 20.95 9.68 9.93
N GLU A 13 20.81 10.81 9.28
CA GLU A 13 19.53 11.50 9.19
C GLU A 13 18.62 10.52 8.47
N LYS A 14 17.61 9.97 9.20
CA LYS A 14 16.49 9.27 8.59
C LYS A 14 15.98 10.17 7.49
N PRO A 15 15.71 9.67 6.27
CA PRO A 15 15.02 10.46 5.27
C PRO A 15 13.70 10.88 5.92
N GLU A 16 13.54 12.17 6.16
CA GLU A 16 12.28 12.73 6.62
C GLU A 16 11.28 12.55 5.48
N ASN A 17 10.39 11.58 5.60
CA ASN A 17 9.24 11.37 4.72
C ASN A 17 8.17 12.46 4.94
N LYS A 18 8.61 13.66 5.27
CA LYS A 18 7.74 14.82 5.46
C LYS A 18 7.19 15.24 4.11
N GLY A 19 5.90 15.02 3.92
CA GLY A 19 5.14 15.60 2.83
C GLY A 19 5.04 14.78 1.55
N GLN A 20 5.32 13.48 1.55
CA GLN A 20 5.03 12.64 0.40
C GLN A 20 3.52 12.54 0.21
N HIS A 21 3.04 12.99 -0.96
CA HIS A 21 1.65 12.79 -1.35
C HIS A 21 1.41 11.31 -1.61
N ILE A 22 0.39 10.76 -0.96
CA ILE A 22 -0.08 9.41 -1.28
C ILE A 22 -1.46 9.50 -1.91
N LEU A 23 -1.69 8.70 -2.94
CA LEU A 23 -2.94 8.75 -3.70
C LEU A 23 -3.40 7.37 -4.15
N SER A 24 -4.70 7.29 -4.40
CA SER A 24 -5.38 6.14 -4.99
C SER A 24 -6.47 6.60 -5.93
N MET A 25 -6.96 5.71 -6.77
CA MET A 25 -7.98 6.01 -7.76
C MET A 25 -9.14 5.01 -7.69
N PRO A 26 -10.20 5.31 -6.92
CA PRO A 26 -11.47 4.58 -7.01
C PRO A 26 -12.09 4.72 -8.40
N MET A 27 -12.59 3.61 -8.96
CA MET A 27 -13.19 3.55 -10.29
C MET A 27 -14.70 3.30 -10.20
N PHE A 28 -15.47 3.96 -11.07
CA PHE A 28 -16.93 3.92 -11.08
C PHE A 28 -17.51 3.60 -12.46
N LYS A 29 -18.62 2.86 -12.49
CA LYS A 29 -19.43 2.62 -13.71
C LYS A 29 -20.59 3.63 -13.80
N GLY A 30 -21.03 3.90 -15.01
CA GLY A 30 -22.19 4.80 -15.25
C GLY A 30 -21.82 6.28 -15.09
N ASP A 31 -22.82 7.09 -14.72
CA ASP A 31 -22.76 8.55 -14.70
C ASP A 31 -22.65 9.16 -13.30
N ARG A 32 -22.54 8.32 -12.26
CA ARG A 32 -22.50 8.75 -10.86
C ARG A 32 -21.22 8.27 -10.19
N GLY A 33 -20.51 9.21 -9.58
CA GLY A 33 -19.41 8.93 -8.68
C GLY A 33 -19.87 8.78 -7.21
N TYR A 34 -18.97 9.04 -6.29
CA TYR A 34 -19.27 9.05 -4.85
C TYR A 34 -20.14 10.26 -4.47
N SER A 35 -20.75 10.21 -3.29
CA SER A 35 -21.37 11.36 -2.63
C SER A 35 -20.52 11.76 -1.43
N LEU A 36 -20.07 13.03 -1.40
CA LEU A 36 -19.24 13.56 -0.31
C LEU A 36 -19.91 13.38 1.05
N ASP A 37 -21.20 13.74 1.15
CA ASP A 37 -21.94 13.63 2.40
C ASP A 37 -21.98 12.21 2.94
N LYS A 38 -22.20 11.20 2.06
CA LYS A 38 -22.22 9.79 2.45
C LYS A 38 -20.85 9.30 2.89
N VAL A 39 -19.79 9.70 2.19
CA VAL A 39 -18.40 9.38 2.55
C VAL A 39 -18.05 9.95 3.91
N ILE A 40 -18.35 11.24 4.15
CA ILE A 40 -18.11 11.91 5.44
C ILE A 40 -18.91 11.25 6.56
N GLN A 41 -20.18 10.88 6.29
CA GLN A 41 -20.99 10.17 7.27
C GLN A 41 -20.41 8.80 7.61
N ASP A 42 -19.94 8.03 6.65
CA ASP A 42 -19.32 6.71 6.86
C ASP A 42 -18.00 6.83 7.62
N LEU A 43 -17.14 7.79 7.28
CA LEU A 43 -15.92 8.09 8.02
C LEU A 43 -16.19 8.36 9.50
N LYS A 44 -17.23 9.13 9.81
CA LYS A 44 -17.62 9.46 11.18
C LYS A 44 -18.30 8.32 11.92
N SER A 45 -19.27 7.64 11.27
CA SER A 45 -20.11 6.66 11.96
C SER A 45 -19.55 5.25 12.00
N TYR A 46 -18.84 4.83 10.95
CA TYR A 46 -18.25 3.49 10.85
C TYR A 46 -16.83 3.44 11.41
N TRP A 47 -16.00 4.41 11.02
CA TRP A 47 -14.59 4.46 11.45
C TRP A 47 -14.35 5.28 12.71
N GLY A 48 -15.35 6.04 13.20
CA GLY A 48 -15.20 6.90 14.36
C GLY A 48 -14.23 8.07 14.17
N LEU A 49 -13.93 8.45 12.91
CA LEU A 49 -12.95 9.48 12.60
C LEU A 49 -13.53 10.89 12.80
N LYS A 50 -12.71 11.79 13.29
CA LYS A 50 -13.03 13.20 13.37
C LYS A 50 -12.75 13.86 12.01
N VAL A 51 -13.80 14.37 11.36
CA VAL A 51 -13.70 15.06 10.07
C VAL A 51 -14.14 16.49 10.21
N ASP A 52 -13.22 17.41 9.92
CA ASP A 52 -13.39 18.86 10.09
C ASP A 52 -13.05 19.61 8.78
N GLU A 53 -13.28 20.92 8.76
CA GLU A 53 -12.91 21.85 7.69
C GLU A 53 -13.34 21.34 6.28
N ILE A 54 -14.61 20.90 6.17
CA ILE A 54 -15.13 20.32 4.92
C ILE A 54 -15.47 21.47 3.97
N GLU A 55 -14.84 21.48 2.79
CA GLU A 55 -15.08 22.45 1.71
C GLU A 55 -15.26 21.70 0.38
N GLY A 56 -16.14 22.21 -0.49
CA GLY A 56 -16.38 21.67 -1.81
C GLY A 56 -17.67 20.87 -1.95
N ASP A 57 -17.71 19.99 -2.94
CA ASP A 57 -18.86 19.18 -3.34
C ASP A 57 -18.43 17.78 -3.83
N ASP A 58 -19.35 17.03 -4.46
CA ASP A 58 -19.10 15.69 -5.00
C ASP A 58 -18.04 15.68 -6.13
N ASN A 59 -17.76 16.83 -6.78
CA ASN A 59 -16.77 16.92 -7.85
C ASN A 59 -15.36 17.17 -7.30
N THR A 60 -15.25 18.12 -6.37
CA THR A 60 -14.00 18.44 -5.71
C THR A 60 -14.23 18.80 -4.26
N ALA A 61 -13.48 18.20 -3.37
CA ALA A 61 -13.58 18.49 -1.95
C ALA A 61 -12.22 18.46 -1.26
N THR A 62 -12.12 19.23 -0.21
CA THR A 62 -11.03 19.13 0.77
C THR A 62 -11.61 19.07 2.16
N PHE A 63 -10.96 18.34 3.04
CA PHE A 63 -11.33 18.26 4.46
C PHE A 63 -10.14 17.74 5.28
N LYS A 64 -10.22 17.89 6.59
CA LYS A 64 -9.21 17.34 7.49
C LYS A 64 -9.73 16.11 8.22
N ILE A 65 -8.86 15.14 8.37
CA ILE A 65 -9.01 14.03 9.31
C ILE A 65 -7.82 14.13 10.25
N ASP A 66 -8.08 14.51 11.50
CA ASP A 66 -7.04 14.91 12.47
C ASP A 66 -6.11 15.98 11.86
N GLU A 67 -4.80 15.68 11.73
CA GLU A 67 -3.82 16.60 11.14
C GLU A 67 -3.61 16.38 9.62
N GLU A 68 -4.26 15.37 9.02
CA GLU A 68 -4.07 15.04 7.61
C GLU A 68 -5.07 15.80 6.74
N LEU A 69 -4.57 16.52 5.75
CA LEU A 69 -5.39 17.18 4.73
C LEU A 69 -5.70 16.21 3.60
N VAL A 70 -6.99 15.98 3.41
CA VAL A 70 -7.54 15.14 2.33
C VAL A 70 -7.98 16.01 1.17
N ALA A 71 -7.70 15.56 -0.06
CA ALA A 71 -8.27 16.13 -1.28
C ALA A 71 -8.93 15.03 -2.10
N LEU A 72 -10.15 15.29 -2.56
CA LEU A 72 -10.92 14.45 -3.46
C LEU A 72 -11.20 15.20 -4.76
N ALA A 73 -11.04 14.53 -5.90
CA ALA A 73 -11.44 15.05 -7.20
C ALA A 73 -12.08 13.96 -8.04
N LEU A 74 -13.35 14.15 -8.45
CA LEU A 74 -14.03 13.26 -9.39
C LEU A 74 -13.63 13.64 -10.82
N MET A 75 -13.10 12.67 -11.55
CA MET A 75 -12.72 12.80 -12.95
C MET A 75 -13.82 12.18 -13.81
N PRO A 76 -14.55 12.98 -14.64
CA PRO A 76 -15.64 12.48 -15.47
C PRO A 76 -15.12 11.77 -16.74
N ALA A 77 -14.11 10.95 -16.60
CA ALA A 77 -13.47 10.16 -17.64
C ALA A 77 -12.86 8.89 -17.04
N PRO A 78 -12.74 7.80 -17.80
CA PRO A 78 -12.02 6.63 -17.35
C PRO A 78 -10.52 6.91 -17.22
N ILE A 79 -9.82 6.14 -16.38
CA ILE A 79 -8.37 6.06 -16.41
C ILE A 79 -7.96 5.48 -17.78
N PRO A 80 -6.96 6.04 -18.47
CA PRO A 80 -6.53 5.50 -19.76
C PRO A 80 -6.17 4.02 -19.71
N SER A 81 -6.69 3.21 -20.65
CA SER A 81 -6.47 1.75 -20.66
C SER A 81 -4.99 1.36 -20.74
N ALA A 82 -4.17 2.20 -21.36
CA ALA A 82 -2.72 1.99 -21.44
C ALA A 82 -2.02 1.90 -20.07
N GLU A 83 -2.59 2.53 -19.02
CA GLU A 83 -2.08 2.43 -17.65
C GLU A 83 -2.19 1.01 -17.08
N PHE A 84 -3.11 0.20 -17.57
CA PHE A 84 -3.42 -1.11 -17.03
C PHE A 84 -2.86 -2.28 -17.84
N GLU A 85 -2.48 -2.08 -19.12
CA GLU A 85 -2.07 -3.15 -20.03
C GLU A 85 -0.96 -4.06 -19.47
N SER A 86 0.03 -3.46 -18.80
CA SER A 86 1.11 -4.20 -18.17
C SER A 86 0.73 -4.79 -16.81
N ILE A 87 -0.35 -4.29 -16.16
CA ILE A 87 -0.73 -4.64 -14.79
C ILE A 87 -1.68 -5.84 -14.76
N TYR A 88 -2.55 -5.99 -15.73
CA TYR A 88 -3.55 -7.07 -15.78
C TYR A 88 -2.94 -8.47 -15.58
N ASN A 89 -1.80 -8.73 -16.18
CA ASN A 89 -1.10 -10.02 -16.08
C ASN A 89 -0.62 -10.36 -14.65
N TYR A 90 -0.50 -9.36 -13.79
CA TYR A 90 -0.03 -9.49 -12.42
C TYR A 90 -1.13 -9.31 -11.38
N SER A 91 -2.37 -9.01 -11.83
CA SER A 91 -3.51 -8.70 -10.96
C SER A 91 -4.23 -9.95 -10.45
N TYR A 92 -3.52 -10.80 -9.68
CA TYR A 92 -4.09 -12.04 -9.15
C TYR A 92 -5.20 -11.84 -8.11
N LEU A 93 -5.25 -10.67 -7.46
CA LEU A 93 -6.31 -10.30 -6.51
C LEU A 93 -7.64 -9.94 -7.19
N TRP A 94 -7.62 -9.66 -8.50
CA TRP A 94 -8.80 -9.33 -9.30
C TRP A 94 -8.78 -10.09 -10.63
N LYS A 95 -9.27 -11.32 -10.62
CA LYS A 95 -9.19 -12.23 -11.78
C LYS A 95 -9.83 -11.69 -13.06
N ASP A 96 -10.94 -10.98 -12.94
CA ASP A 96 -11.67 -10.40 -14.07
C ASP A 96 -11.33 -8.91 -14.27
N ALA A 97 -10.21 -8.42 -13.74
CA ALA A 97 -9.81 -7.02 -13.74
C ALA A 97 -9.91 -6.38 -15.13
N GLU A 98 -9.34 -7.00 -16.17
CA GLU A 98 -9.35 -6.47 -17.52
C GLU A 98 -10.77 -6.20 -18.02
N LYS A 99 -11.67 -7.17 -17.86
CA LYS A 99 -13.06 -7.05 -18.29
C LYS A 99 -13.83 -6.00 -17.49
N GLU A 100 -13.72 -6.05 -16.16
CA GLU A 100 -14.50 -5.18 -15.28
C GLU A 100 -14.02 -3.74 -15.30
N ILE A 101 -12.70 -3.52 -15.41
CA ILE A 101 -12.12 -2.18 -15.46
C ILE A 101 -12.43 -1.51 -16.81
N GLN A 102 -12.54 -2.24 -17.92
CA GLN A 102 -12.98 -1.66 -19.20
C GLN A 102 -14.38 -1.05 -19.16
N GLU A 103 -15.19 -1.41 -18.18
CA GLU A 103 -16.55 -0.87 -18.01
C GLU A 103 -16.59 0.42 -17.17
N HIS A 104 -15.47 0.83 -16.54
CA HIS A 104 -15.49 2.08 -15.76
C HIS A 104 -15.51 3.29 -16.71
N THR A 105 -16.24 4.30 -16.28
CA THR A 105 -16.48 5.53 -17.06
C THR A 105 -15.95 6.76 -16.37
N GLN A 106 -15.68 6.64 -15.07
CA GLN A 106 -15.20 7.71 -14.19
C GLN A 106 -14.26 7.13 -13.15
N HIS A 107 -13.43 7.99 -12.59
CA HIS A 107 -12.63 7.66 -11.41
C HIS A 107 -12.55 8.87 -10.48
N ALA A 108 -12.13 8.66 -9.25
CA ALA A 108 -11.75 9.76 -8.37
C ALA A 108 -10.25 9.72 -8.13
N ILE A 109 -9.65 10.89 -7.88
CA ILE A 109 -8.32 11.02 -7.29
C ILE A 109 -8.53 11.29 -5.81
N VAL A 110 -8.05 10.39 -4.98
CA VAL A 110 -8.10 10.48 -3.52
C VAL A 110 -6.68 10.68 -3.04
N SER A 111 -6.41 11.82 -2.40
CA SER A 111 -5.05 12.18 -1.99
C SER A 111 -5.00 12.56 -0.51
N LEU A 112 -3.97 12.07 0.18
CA LEU A 112 -3.52 12.60 1.46
C LEU A 112 -2.29 13.47 1.22
N LEU A 113 -2.39 14.75 1.58
CA LEU A 113 -1.39 15.75 1.16
C LEU A 113 -0.18 15.84 2.09
N GLY A 114 -0.26 15.29 3.32
CA GLY A 114 0.88 15.23 4.27
C GLY A 114 1.42 16.57 4.73
N LEU A 115 0.64 17.63 4.60
CA LEU A 115 1.10 18.99 4.88
C LEU A 115 1.27 19.20 6.40
N GLY A 116 2.51 19.01 6.87
CA GLY A 116 2.86 19.29 8.27
C GLY A 116 2.52 18.17 9.27
N SER A 117 2.03 17.03 8.84
CA SER A 117 1.77 15.89 9.72
C SER A 117 3.07 15.17 10.12
N ASN A 118 3.14 14.74 11.38
CA ASN A 118 4.19 13.83 11.86
C ASN A 118 3.74 12.37 11.81
N THR A 119 2.65 12.09 11.10
CA THR A 119 2.01 10.78 10.97
C THR A 119 2.91 9.83 10.18
N SER A 120 3.06 8.61 10.64
CA SER A 120 3.84 7.58 9.96
C SER A 120 3.22 7.17 8.61
N ALA A 121 4.00 6.58 7.72
CA ALA A 121 3.48 6.07 6.45
C ALA A 121 2.39 5.02 6.67
N VAL A 122 2.54 4.14 7.67
CA VAL A 122 1.54 3.11 8.04
C VAL A 122 0.22 3.75 8.45
N GLU A 123 0.24 4.74 9.34
CA GLU A 123 -0.98 5.46 9.74
C GLU A 123 -1.64 6.16 8.56
N ARG A 124 -0.86 6.77 7.68
CA ARG A 124 -1.39 7.44 6.48
C ARG A 124 -2.00 6.45 5.48
N TYR A 125 -1.36 5.30 5.23
CA TYR A 125 -1.92 4.25 4.39
C TYR A 125 -3.16 3.61 5.01
N SER A 126 -3.19 3.44 6.34
CA SER A 126 -4.40 3.02 7.08
C SER A 126 -5.54 4.02 6.88
N LEU A 127 -5.25 5.31 6.98
CA LEU A 127 -6.24 6.37 6.76
C LEU A 127 -6.74 6.38 5.30
N LEU A 128 -5.83 6.27 4.32
CA LEU A 128 -6.19 6.18 2.90
C LEU A 128 -7.08 4.95 2.64
N SER A 129 -6.79 3.82 3.27
CA SER A 129 -7.61 2.61 3.15
C SER A 129 -9.02 2.82 3.70
N LYS A 130 -9.17 3.41 4.88
CA LYS A 130 -10.48 3.75 5.48
C LYS A 130 -11.28 4.71 4.61
N LEU A 131 -10.63 5.72 4.05
CA LEU A 131 -11.27 6.68 3.14
C LEU A 131 -11.76 6.01 1.86
N ASN A 132 -10.92 5.19 1.23
CA ASN A 132 -11.29 4.43 0.05
C ASN A 132 -12.42 3.42 0.33
N ALA A 133 -12.36 2.69 1.45
CA ALA A 133 -13.41 1.77 1.85
C ALA A 133 -14.75 2.51 2.06
N SER A 134 -14.72 3.71 2.63
CA SER A 134 -15.92 4.56 2.76
C SER A 134 -16.49 4.95 1.40
N ILE A 135 -15.65 5.34 0.44
CA ILE A 135 -16.09 5.62 -0.94
C ILE A 135 -16.72 4.38 -1.56
N LEU A 136 -16.03 3.24 -1.48
CA LEU A 136 -16.50 1.98 -2.06
C LEU A 136 -17.82 1.50 -1.42
N ARG A 137 -17.92 1.57 -0.10
CA ARG A 137 -19.10 1.10 0.67
C ARG A 137 -20.34 1.93 0.37
N THR A 138 -20.17 3.23 0.24
CA THR A 138 -21.28 4.17 0.09
C THR A 138 -21.67 4.44 -1.37
N CYS A 139 -20.88 3.98 -2.35
CA CYS A 139 -21.11 4.16 -3.77
C CYS A 139 -21.41 2.82 -4.47
N GLU A 140 -22.64 2.64 -4.94
CA GLU A 140 -23.06 1.40 -5.62
C GLU A 140 -22.36 1.19 -6.97
N THR A 141 -22.00 2.28 -7.66
CA THR A 141 -21.32 2.24 -8.97
C THR A 141 -19.82 2.00 -8.87
N ALA A 142 -19.25 2.06 -7.67
CA ALA A 142 -17.84 1.79 -7.45
C ALA A 142 -17.50 0.31 -7.69
N ILE A 143 -16.42 0.05 -8.44
CA ILE A 143 -15.99 -1.31 -8.81
C ILE A 143 -14.70 -1.75 -8.14
N GLY A 144 -13.83 -0.82 -7.80
CA GLY A 144 -12.54 -1.12 -7.17
C GLY A 144 -11.61 0.08 -7.16
N ILE A 145 -10.36 -0.19 -6.79
CA ILE A 145 -9.29 0.80 -6.60
C ILE A 145 -8.10 0.47 -7.50
N TYR A 146 -7.53 1.48 -8.12
CA TYR A 146 -6.17 1.46 -8.64
C TYR A 146 -5.22 2.15 -7.65
N GLN A 147 -4.26 1.41 -7.12
CA GLN A 147 -3.20 1.90 -6.24
C GLN A 147 -1.90 2.00 -7.04
N GLY A 148 -1.65 3.16 -7.64
CA GLY A 148 -0.55 3.35 -8.60
C GLY A 148 0.85 3.13 -8.03
N ALA A 149 1.10 3.52 -6.77
CA ALA A 149 2.40 3.39 -6.12
C ALA A 149 2.91 1.93 -6.03
N SER A 150 1.99 0.98 -5.86
CA SER A 150 2.28 -0.46 -5.81
C SER A 150 1.70 -1.25 -6.99
N THR A 151 1.19 -0.55 -8.03
CA THR A 151 0.58 -1.15 -9.23
C THR A 151 -0.52 -2.16 -8.95
N LEU A 152 -1.30 -1.95 -7.86
CA LEU A 152 -2.35 -2.85 -7.43
C LEU A 152 -3.70 -2.47 -8.04
N LEU A 153 -4.39 -3.49 -8.58
CA LEU A 153 -5.79 -3.44 -8.97
C LEU A 153 -6.59 -4.27 -7.96
N LEU A 154 -7.48 -3.62 -7.25
CA LEU A 154 -8.16 -4.18 -6.07
C LEU A 154 -9.69 -4.08 -6.26
N PRO A 155 -10.42 -5.21 -6.32
CA PRO A 155 -11.87 -5.18 -6.48
C PRO A 155 -12.55 -4.68 -5.21
N LYS A 156 -13.70 -4.05 -5.37
CA LYS A 156 -14.47 -3.38 -4.30
C LYS A 156 -14.61 -4.20 -3.01
N ASN A 157 -15.12 -5.41 -3.11
CA ASN A 157 -15.43 -6.20 -1.91
C ASN A 157 -14.16 -6.60 -1.17
N LEU A 158 -13.15 -7.09 -1.89
CA LEU A 158 -11.86 -7.46 -1.31
C LEU A 158 -11.20 -6.25 -0.61
N TYR A 159 -11.27 -5.07 -1.22
CA TYR A 159 -10.72 -3.86 -0.61
C TYR A 159 -11.40 -3.53 0.72
N ILE A 160 -12.73 -3.58 0.75
CA ILE A 160 -13.51 -3.34 1.97
C ILE A 160 -13.15 -4.37 3.05
N ASP A 161 -13.20 -5.67 2.70
CA ASP A 161 -12.94 -6.77 3.64
C ASP A 161 -11.53 -6.67 4.26
N PHE A 162 -10.51 -6.37 3.46
CA PHE A 162 -9.16 -6.17 3.99
C PHE A 162 -9.01 -4.89 4.82
N THR A 163 -9.72 -3.81 4.45
CA THR A 163 -9.67 -2.59 5.25
C THR A 163 -10.33 -2.80 6.62
N ASP A 164 -11.37 -3.65 6.69
CA ASP A 164 -12.05 -3.94 7.93
C ASP A 164 -11.17 -4.67 8.97
N LEU A 165 -10.02 -5.26 8.57
CA LEU A 165 -8.99 -5.75 9.49
C LEU A 165 -8.45 -4.65 10.41
N LEU A 166 -8.52 -3.38 10.00
CA LEU A 166 -8.14 -2.23 10.83
C LEU A 166 -9.13 -1.90 11.97
N LEU A 167 -10.23 -2.66 12.07
CA LEU A 167 -11.19 -2.60 13.19
C LEU A 167 -10.88 -3.64 14.26
N ASP A 168 -10.10 -4.66 13.94
CA ASP A 168 -9.78 -5.74 14.86
C ASP A 168 -8.78 -5.28 15.93
N GLU A 169 -8.92 -5.80 17.14
CA GLU A 169 -8.04 -5.48 18.27
C GLU A 169 -6.61 -6.02 18.08
N ASP A 170 -6.42 -6.94 17.14
CA ASP A 170 -5.12 -7.57 16.84
C ASP A 170 -4.18 -6.71 15.99
N ASP A 171 -4.58 -5.48 15.62
CA ASP A 171 -3.79 -4.51 14.85
C ASP A 171 -3.19 -5.08 13.53
N ILE A 172 -3.91 -6.00 12.87
CA ILE A 172 -3.46 -6.63 11.62
C ILE A 172 -3.48 -5.59 10.48
N LEU A 173 -2.34 -5.41 9.83
CA LEU A 173 -2.24 -4.49 8.69
C LEU A 173 -2.77 -5.12 7.40
N PRO A 174 -3.56 -4.39 6.60
CA PRO A 174 -4.04 -4.85 5.28
C PRO A 174 -2.94 -4.71 4.21
N ILE A 175 -1.83 -5.42 4.38
CA ILE A 175 -0.63 -5.32 3.56
C ILE A 175 -0.94 -5.54 2.07
N GLN A 176 -1.89 -6.42 1.78
CA GLN A 176 -2.34 -6.73 0.42
C GLN A 176 -2.95 -5.52 -0.31
N LEU A 177 -3.37 -4.49 0.42
CA LEU A 177 -3.84 -3.23 -0.16
C LEU A 177 -2.70 -2.25 -0.48
N TRP A 178 -1.52 -2.47 0.10
CA TRP A 178 -0.43 -1.51 0.11
C TRP A 178 0.80 -1.96 -0.68
N VAL A 179 1.09 -3.25 -0.61
CA VAL A 179 2.30 -3.86 -1.18
C VAL A 179 1.90 -4.99 -2.11
N TYR A 180 2.38 -4.93 -3.35
CA TYR A 180 2.27 -6.04 -4.28
C TYR A 180 3.28 -7.12 -3.90
N ILE A 181 2.83 -8.38 -3.87
CA ILE A 181 3.69 -9.56 -3.68
C ILE A 181 3.65 -10.38 -4.96
N GLY A 182 4.72 -10.27 -5.75
CA GLY A 182 4.86 -11.06 -6.97
C GLY A 182 5.28 -12.49 -6.66
N ILE A 183 4.68 -13.46 -7.36
CA ILE A 183 4.99 -14.89 -7.22
C ILE A 183 5.43 -15.42 -8.57
N ILE A 184 6.62 -16.00 -8.62
CA ILE A 184 7.18 -16.66 -9.80
C ILE A 184 7.38 -18.14 -9.47
N ASN A 185 6.71 -19.01 -10.22
CA ASN A 185 6.84 -20.45 -10.06
C ASN A 185 7.69 -21.02 -11.22
N SER A 186 8.66 -21.86 -10.90
CA SER A 186 9.35 -22.75 -11.81
C SER A 186 9.14 -24.20 -11.38
N ASP A 187 9.58 -25.18 -12.16
CA ASP A 187 9.21 -26.60 -11.99
C ASP A 187 9.25 -27.13 -10.55
N GLU A 188 10.31 -26.86 -9.81
CA GLU A 188 10.49 -27.34 -8.43
C GLU A 188 10.72 -26.22 -7.41
N LYS A 189 10.83 -24.99 -7.87
CA LYS A 189 11.19 -23.83 -7.04
C LYS A 189 10.23 -22.68 -7.26
N SER A 190 10.12 -21.84 -6.25
CA SER A 190 9.37 -20.61 -6.38
C SER A 190 10.18 -19.42 -5.86
N SER A 191 9.86 -18.25 -6.38
CA SER A 191 10.40 -16.98 -5.91
C SER A 191 9.25 -16.04 -5.60
N VAL A 192 9.47 -15.15 -4.63
CA VAL A 192 8.55 -14.05 -4.34
C VAL A 192 9.32 -12.74 -4.20
N TYR A 193 8.65 -11.65 -4.51
CA TYR A 193 9.21 -10.31 -4.34
C TYR A 193 8.13 -9.32 -3.95
N THR A 194 8.51 -8.25 -3.25
CA THR A 194 7.61 -7.14 -2.91
C THR A 194 7.77 -5.99 -3.90
N TYR A 195 6.71 -5.19 -4.06
CA TYR A 195 6.76 -3.90 -4.74
C TYR A 195 5.81 -2.91 -4.04
N GLY A 196 6.37 -1.81 -3.54
CA GLY A 196 5.64 -0.81 -2.75
C GLY A 196 6.21 -0.56 -1.35
N MET A 197 7.21 -1.33 -0.90
CA MET A 197 7.85 -1.14 0.41
C MET A 197 8.55 0.22 0.52
N LYS A 198 8.95 0.81 -0.60
CA LYS A 198 9.55 2.16 -0.67
C LYS A 198 8.63 3.26 -0.14
N GLU A 199 7.33 3.08 -0.26
CA GLU A 199 6.32 4.01 0.27
C GLU A 199 6.40 4.14 1.80
N PHE A 200 6.92 3.09 2.45
CA PHE A 200 7.13 3.01 3.90
C PHE A 200 8.59 3.30 4.30
N GLY A 201 9.43 3.76 3.35
CA GLY A 201 10.85 3.98 3.58
C GLY A 201 11.66 2.69 3.81
N LYS A 202 11.16 1.55 3.31
CA LYS A 202 11.79 0.24 3.43
C LYS A 202 12.33 -0.24 2.07
N SER A 203 13.31 -1.13 2.13
CA SER A 203 13.80 -1.83 0.94
C SER A 203 12.82 -2.90 0.49
N GLU A 204 12.73 -3.12 -0.84
CA GLU A 204 12.01 -4.27 -1.37
C GLU A 204 12.69 -5.56 -0.95
N ILE A 205 11.91 -6.62 -0.78
CA ILE A 205 12.34 -7.94 -0.31
C ILE A 205 12.13 -8.96 -1.44
N GLU A 206 13.10 -9.83 -1.63
CA GLU A 206 13.00 -10.96 -2.55
C GLU A 206 13.42 -12.27 -1.86
N ILE A 207 12.74 -13.36 -2.18
CA ILE A 207 13.15 -14.74 -1.89
C ILE A 207 13.30 -15.43 -3.25
N ILE A 208 14.48 -15.94 -3.53
CA ILE A 208 14.83 -16.44 -4.87
C ILE A 208 15.03 -17.94 -4.83
N ASP A 209 14.38 -18.64 -5.77
CA ASP A 209 14.57 -20.08 -6.03
C ASP A 209 14.47 -20.97 -4.77
N ALA A 210 13.55 -20.65 -3.87
CA ALA A 210 13.30 -21.47 -2.69
C ALA A 210 12.61 -22.80 -3.04
N ASN A 211 12.96 -23.86 -2.29
CA ASN A 211 12.33 -25.18 -2.40
C ASN A 211 10.98 -25.24 -1.67
N MET A 212 10.12 -24.27 -1.95
CA MET A 212 8.79 -24.08 -1.38
C MET A 212 7.81 -23.71 -2.49
N LYS A 213 6.53 -23.97 -2.27
CA LYS A 213 5.48 -23.50 -3.20
C LYS A 213 5.31 -21.98 -3.08
N GLY A 214 4.93 -21.33 -4.17
CA GLY A 214 4.69 -19.88 -4.16
C GLY A 214 3.66 -19.43 -3.12
N SER A 215 2.62 -20.21 -2.85
CA SER A 215 1.65 -19.94 -1.78
C SER A 215 2.28 -20.02 -0.37
N GLU A 216 3.17 -20.97 -0.15
CA GLU A 216 3.87 -21.13 1.13
C GLU A 216 4.85 -19.95 1.36
N LEU A 217 5.52 -19.48 0.29
CA LEU A 217 6.36 -18.30 0.34
C LEU A 217 5.55 -17.01 0.59
N TYR A 218 4.37 -16.92 0.00
CA TYR A 218 3.46 -15.81 0.23
C TYR A 218 3.03 -15.76 1.70
N ASP A 219 2.57 -16.90 2.23
CA ASP A 219 2.15 -17.03 3.64
C ASP A 219 3.31 -16.79 4.62
N PHE A 220 4.54 -17.13 4.22
CA PHE A 220 5.75 -16.83 4.98
C PHE A 220 6.08 -15.33 4.97
N LEU A 221 5.94 -14.67 3.81
CA LEU A 221 6.35 -13.27 3.66
C LEU A 221 5.41 -12.28 4.36
N LEU A 222 4.10 -12.56 4.39
CA LEU A 222 3.12 -11.66 5.01
C LEU A 222 3.45 -11.29 6.47
N PRO A 223 3.70 -12.24 7.40
CA PRO A 223 4.07 -11.91 8.76
C PRO A 223 5.41 -11.14 8.86
N VAL A 224 6.34 -11.36 7.93
CA VAL A 224 7.59 -10.59 7.87
C VAL A 224 7.30 -9.13 7.54
N LEU A 225 6.45 -8.89 6.54
CA LEU A 225 6.05 -7.53 6.15
C LEU A 225 5.28 -6.83 7.26
N ASP A 226 4.36 -7.55 7.91
CA ASP A 226 3.59 -7.04 9.03
C ASP A 226 4.52 -6.59 10.17
N TYR A 227 5.45 -7.46 10.59
CA TYR A 227 6.47 -7.12 11.58
C TYR A 227 7.31 -5.90 11.19
N VAL A 228 7.78 -5.85 9.94
CA VAL A 228 8.62 -4.74 9.43
C VAL A 228 7.87 -3.42 9.45
N LEU A 229 6.59 -3.43 9.08
CA LEU A 229 5.77 -2.21 9.00
C LEU A 229 5.24 -1.78 10.37
N GLN A 230 4.68 -2.70 11.18
CA GLN A 230 4.15 -2.39 12.51
C GLN A 230 5.22 -1.90 13.48
N GLN A 231 6.38 -2.58 13.49
CA GLN A 231 7.46 -2.25 14.42
C GLN A 231 8.43 -1.18 13.86
N ASP A 232 8.15 -0.63 12.69
CA ASP A 232 9.04 0.31 11.94
C ASP A 232 10.48 -0.20 11.83
N VAL A 233 10.66 -1.52 11.67
CA VAL A 233 11.98 -2.17 11.58
C VAL A 233 12.59 -1.89 10.22
N THR A 234 13.89 -1.61 10.19
CA THR A 234 14.69 -1.55 8.97
C THR A 234 15.64 -2.73 8.94
N LEU A 235 15.31 -3.73 8.13
CA LEU A 235 16.17 -4.90 7.91
C LEU A 235 17.48 -4.48 7.22
N GLN A 236 18.61 -5.09 7.61
CA GLN A 236 19.92 -4.72 7.09
C GLN A 236 20.70 -5.95 6.58
N HIS A 237 21.56 -5.69 5.61
CA HIS A 237 22.50 -6.69 5.13
C HIS A 237 23.32 -7.29 6.29
N GLY A 238 23.42 -8.61 6.34
CA GLY A 238 24.18 -9.34 7.36
C GLY A 238 23.39 -9.70 8.62
N GLU A 239 22.18 -9.17 8.79
CA GLU A 239 21.28 -9.57 9.87
C GLU A 239 20.60 -10.91 9.56
N THR A 240 19.88 -11.42 10.55
CA THR A 240 19.03 -12.61 10.41
C THR A 240 17.63 -12.32 10.92
N ILE A 241 16.62 -12.93 10.29
CA ILE A 241 15.23 -12.92 10.73
C ILE A 241 14.76 -14.36 10.95
N GLY A 242 13.82 -14.57 11.86
CA GLY A 242 13.21 -15.88 12.09
C GLY A 242 12.08 -15.78 13.09
N PHE A 243 11.13 -16.73 13.03
CA PHE A 243 9.98 -16.81 13.96
C PHE A 243 10.27 -17.64 15.20
N THR A 244 11.43 -18.34 15.25
CA THR A 244 11.88 -19.11 16.39
C THR A 244 13.36 -18.83 16.66
N GLU A 245 13.86 -19.12 17.87
CA GLU A 245 15.28 -18.96 18.23
C GLU A 245 16.22 -19.82 17.35
N GLU A 246 15.71 -20.93 16.81
CA GLU A 246 16.47 -21.86 15.98
C GLU A 246 16.48 -21.45 14.49
N GLN A 247 15.46 -20.72 14.04
CA GLN A 247 15.33 -20.29 12.66
C GLN A 247 16.14 -18.99 12.43
N LYS A 248 17.18 -19.08 11.62
CA LYS A 248 18.05 -17.95 11.26
C LYS A 248 18.12 -17.80 9.75
N ILE A 249 17.20 -17.04 9.21
CA ILE A 249 17.17 -16.70 7.79
C ILE A 249 18.05 -15.49 7.60
N LYS A 250 19.10 -15.66 6.83
CA LYS A 250 20.07 -14.59 6.57
C LYS A 250 19.51 -13.55 5.61
N ILE A 251 19.82 -12.29 5.87
CA ILE A 251 19.44 -11.15 5.04
C ILE A 251 20.68 -10.67 4.28
N THR A 252 20.59 -10.62 2.96
CA THR A 252 21.66 -10.08 2.12
C THR A 252 21.11 -9.01 1.19
N GLU A 253 21.86 -7.94 0.97
CA GLU A 253 21.52 -6.92 -0.02
C GLU A 253 22.32 -7.17 -1.29
N SER A 254 21.63 -7.20 -2.42
CA SER A 254 22.25 -7.35 -3.73
C SER A 254 21.36 -6.74 -4.81
N LYS A 255 21.85 -6.73 -6.06
CA LYS A 255 21.05 -6.32 -7.21
C LYS A 255 19.74 -7.15 -7.25
N ALA A 256 18.62 -6.47 -7.41
CA ALA A 256 17.32 -7.11 -7.53
C ALA A 256 17.25 -8.01 -8.77
N VAL A 257 16.50 -9.11 -8.66
CA VAL A 257 16.29 -10.07 -9.75
C VAL A 257 15.04 -9.72 -10.56
N PHE A 258 13.99 -9.31 -9.87
CA PHE A 258 12.68 -9.01 -10.49
C PHE A 258 12.35 -7.52 -10.57
N LEU A 259 13.21 -6.68 -10.01
CA LEU A 259 13.00 -5.24 -9.89
C LEU A 259 14.24 -4.47 -10.34
N ASP A 260 14.09 -3.15 -10.48
CA ASP A 260 15.23 -2.26 -10.68
C ASP A 260 15.91 -1.91 -9.36
N GLY A 261 17.25 -1.77 -9.40
CA GLY A 261 18.05 -1.37 -8.24
C GLY A 261 18.47 -2.55 -7.37
N ASN A 262 18.52 -2.34 -6.05
CA ASN A 262 18.87 -3.35 -5.04
C ASN A 262 17.61 -3.76 -4.26
N SER A 263 17.66 -4.98 -3.73
CA SER A 263 16.67 -5.49 -2.80
C SER A 263 17.33 -6.31 -1.69
N LEU A 264 16.62 -6.56 -0.61
CA LEU A 264 17.02 -7.49 0.42
C LEU A 264 16.58 -8.90 0.02
N LYS A 265 17.51 -9.85 0.13
CA LYS A 265 17.25 -11.28 -0.09
C LYS A 265 17.08 -11.97 1.26
N LEU A 266 16.00 -12.72 1.43
CA LEU A 266 15.86 -13.67 2.53
C LEU A 266 16.31 -15.04 2.03
N GLU A 267 17.40 -15.55 2.58
CA GLU A 267 18.03 -16.81 2.15
C GLU A 267 17.36 -18.00 2.84
N LEU A 268 16.32 -18.60 2.19
CA LEU A 268 15.57 -19.78 2.65
C LEU A 268 16.17 -21.10 2.11
#